data_e615d73e65e9b5f78bc292e1f6be8add
#
_entry.id   e615d73e65e9b5f78bc292e1f6be8add
#
_cell.length_a   1.000
_cell.length_b   1.000
_cell.length_c   1.000
_cell.angle_alpha   90.00
_cell.angle_beta   90.00
_cell.angle_gamma   90.00
#
_symmetry.space_group_name_H-M   'P 1'
#
loop_
_entity.id
_entity.type
_entity.pdbx_description
1 polymer ?
#
loop_
_entity_poly.entity_id
_entity_poly.type
_entity_poly.pdbx_seq_one_letter_code
_entity_poly.pdbx_strand_id
1 'polypeptide(L)'
;MPPRLSFLIPSESLYFIESHCHGAKGGRPVSFISTIREDIKTVQAQDPAAQNGLVIFLSYPGLHAKWNHVPEHWLWEHGHRSLARVLSQITRHITGVEIHPAAQIGKHFFIDHAMGVVIGETTVIGDNCTLYQGVTLGGTGKDQGKRHPTLGNDVLVGAGAKVLGPFRVGDNARVAAGAVVLDAVPDNATAVGVPARIVRVGGKRVMDNSTLDQIHVADPVAQEMCRMRLEIERLHGELNSCCREKSKLTAQKAEKNKEE
;
A
#
# COMPACT_ATOMS: atom_id res chain seq x y z
N MET A 1 -13.66 14.60 -50.65
CA MET A 1 -12.67 15.19 -49.72
C MET A 1 -13.24 15.06 -48.32
N PRO A 2 -12.63 14.28 -47.43
CA PRO A 2 -13.06 14.22 -46.04
C PRO A 2 -12.51 15.44 -45.27
N PRO A 3 -13.20 15.95 -44.24
CA PRO A 3 -12.74 17.11 -43.47
C PRO A 3 -11.51 16.75 -42.62
N ARG A 4 -10.53 17.63 -42.68
CA ARG A 4 -9.36 17.58 -41.77
C ARG A 4 -9.79 17.86 -40.35
N LEU A 5 -9.73 16.86 -39.46
CA LEU A 5 -9.79 17.07 -38.03
C LEU A 5 -8.47 17.73 -37.57
N SER A 6 -8.46 19.03 -37.38
CA SER A 6 -7.43 19.74 -36.65
C SER A 6 -7.73 19.62 -35.16
N PHE A 7 -7.01 18.72 -34.48
CA PHE A 7 -6.98 18.68 -33.02
C PHE A 7 -6.13 19.86 -32.50
N LEU A 8 -6.73 21.03 -32.45
CA LEU A 8 -6.24 22.14 -31.64
C LEU A 8 -6.80 21.95 -30.23
N ILE A 9 -5.95 21.54 -29.29
CA ILE A 9 -6.26 21.57 -27.85
C ILE A 9 -6.43 23.04 -27.48
N PRO A 10 -7.61 23.47 -26.98
CA PRO A 10 -7.81 24.87 -26.58
C PRO A 10 -6.81 25.22 -25.46
N SER A 11 -6.26 26.43 -25.51
CA SER A 11 -5.33 26.95 -24.48
C SER A 11 -5.92 26.94 -23.05
N GLU A 12 -7.24 26.95 -22.91
CA GLU A 12 -7.97 26.80 -21.64
C GLU A 12 -7.81 25.42 -21.02
N SER A 13 -7.59 24.36 -21.84
CA SER A 13 -7.39 22.98 -21.34
C SER A 13 -6.07 22.80 -20.60
N LEU A 14 -5.03 23.57 -20.97
CA LEU A 14 -3.74 23.55 -20.27
C LEU A 14 -3.84 24.23 -18.89
N TYR A 15 -4.61 25.30 -18.77
CA TYR A 15 -4.88 25.98 -17.49
C TYR A 15 -5.69 25.12 -16.53
N PHE A 16 -6.57 24.28 -17.05
CA PHE A 16 -7.46 23.43 -16.24
C PHE A 16 -6.74 22.17 -15.69
N ILE A 17 -5.79 21.61 -16.43
CA ILE A 17 -4.91 20.53 -15.93
C ILE A 17 -4.11 21.00 -14.72
N GLU A 18 -3.75 22.29 -14.68
CA GLU A 18 -3.03 22.92 -13.57
C GLU A 18 -3.88 23.04 -12.28
N SER A 19 -5.21 23.15 -12.37
CA SER A 19 -6.07 23.38 -11.20
C SER A 19 -6.48 22.12 -10.43
N HIS A 20 -6.41 20.95 -11.05
CA HIS A 20 -6.89 19.69 -10.45
C HIS A 20 -5.83 18.84 -9.78
N CYS A 21 -4.56 19.24 -9.83
CA CYS A 21 -3.50 18.61 -9.03
C CYS A 21 -3.58 18.93 -7.52
N HIS A 22 -4.61 19.67 -7.06
CA HIS A 22 -4.68 20.14 -5.68
C HIS A 22 -6.09 20.07 -5.09
N GLY A 23 -6.34 19.05 -4.30
CA GLY A 23 -7.37 19.05 -3.28
C GLY A 23 -6.93 19.82 -2.03
N ALA A 24 -6.70 21.16 -2.13
CA ALA A 24 -6.53 22.02 -0.96
C ALA A 24 -6.92 23.47 -1.29
N LYS A 25 -7.78 24.04 -0.47
CA LYS A 25 -8.25 25.43 -0.59
C LYS A 25 -7.09 26.40 -0.54
N GLY A 26 -6.82 27.19 -1.60
CA GLY A 26 -6.07 28.42 -1.55
C GLY A 26 -4.63 28.41 -2.10
N GLY A 27 -4.17 27.36 -2.82
CA GLY A 27 -2.84 27.36 -3.47
C GLY A 27 -2.86 27.91 -4.89
N ARG A 28 -1.77 28.58 -5.32
CA ARG A 28 -1.57 28.97 -6.72
C ARG A 28 -1.59 27.71 -7.61
N PRO A 29 -2.12 27.79 -8.85
CA PRO A 29 -2.05 26.67 -9.77
C PRO A 29 -0.59 26.25 -9.97
N VAL A 30 -0.30 24.99 -9.66
CA VAL A 30 1.06 24.43 -9.82
C VAL A 30 1.17 23.99 -11.27
N SER A 31 2.14 24.54 -11.99
CA SER A 31 2.40 24.15 -13.38
C SER A 31 2.76 22.67 -13.46
N PHE A 32 2.26 21.96 -14.47
CA PHE A 32 2.60 20.56 -14.74
C PHE A 32 4.13 20.33 -14.77
N ILE A 33 4.89 21.29 -15.28
CA ILE A 33 6.35 21.25 -15.27
C ILE A 33 6.92 21.29 -13.85
N SER A 34 6.29 22.04 -12.93
CA SER A 34 6.74 22.05 -11.53
C SER A 34 6.44 20.71 -10.83
N THR A 35 5.31 20.08 -11.14
CA THR A 35 4.98 18.73 -10.64
C THR A 35 6.02 17.70 -11.11
N ILE A 36 6.40 17.70 -12.39
CA ILE A 36 7.46 16.83 -12.90
C ILE A 36 8.78 17.03 -12.14
N ARG A 37 9.17 18.28 -11.90
CA ARG A 37 10.40 18.59 -11.15
C ARG A 37 10.34 18.10 -9.69
N GLU A 38 9.20 18.26 -9.05
CA GLU A 38 8.98 17.76 -7.67
C GLU A 38 9.03 16.23 -7.63
N ASP A 39 8.39 15.56 -8.57
CA ASP A 39 8.41 14.10 -8.66
C ASP A 39 9.82 13.57 -8.90
N ILE A 40 10.61 14.18 -9.78
CA ILE A 40 12.02 13.82 -9.99
C ILE A 40 12.82 13.97 -8.69
N LYS A 41 12.63 15.05 -7.93
CA LYS A 41 13.28 15.25 -6.64
C LYS A 41 12.85 14.21 -5.61
N THR A 42 11.58 13.82 -5.62
CA THR A 42 11.05 12.75 -4.75
C THR A 42 11.77 11.42 -5.03
N VAL A 43 11.94 11.06 -6.31
CA VAL A 43 12.70 9.86 -6.69
C VAL A 43 14.16 9.96 -6.23
N GLN A 44 14.83 11.10 -6.49
CA GLN A 44 16.22 11.30 -6.05
C GLN A 44 16.42 11.20 -4.54
N ALA A 45 15.39 11.56 -3.76
CA ALA A 45 15.43 11.46 -2.30
C ALA A 45 15.14 10.03 -1.78
N GLN A 46 14.37 9.24 -2.52
CA GLN A 46 13.90 7.93 -2.07
C GLN A 46 14.69 6.75 -2.65
N ASP A 47 15.15 6.86 -3.90
CA ASP A 47 15.89 5.80 -4.58
C ASP A 47 17.40 6.07 -4.56
N PRO A 48 18.19 5.28 -3.79
CA PRO A 48 19.65 5.41 -3.76
C PRO A 48 20.35 5.18 -5.10
N ALA A 49 19.69 4.49 -6.05
CA ALA A 49 20.21 4.24 -7.40
C ALA A 49 19.87 5.37 -8.38
N ALA A 50 19.07 6.36 -7.95
CA ALA A 50 18.66 7.47 -8.79
C ALA A 50 19.86 8.30 -9.28
N GLN A 51 20.00 8.41 -10.60
CA GLN A 51 21.04 9.19 -11.25
C GLN A 51 20.57 10.64 -11.46
N ASN A 52 21.00 11.26 -12.55
CA ASN A 52 20.58 12.60 -12.90
C ASN A 52 19.09 12.66 -13.29
N GLY A 53 18.48 13.86 -13.18
CA GLY A 53 17.06 14.05 -13.43
C GLY A 53 16.60 13.70 -14.86
N LEU A 54 17.48 13.76 -15.87
CA LEU A 54 17.15 13.36 -17.23
C LEU A 54 16.97 11.85 -17.35
N VAL A 55 17.83 11.08 -16.70
CA VAL A 55 17.71 9.61 -16.68
C VAL A 55 16.42 9.22 -15.96
N ILE A 56 16.12 9.84 -14.81
CA ILE A 56 14.87 9.59 -14.08
C ILE A 56 13.66 9.90 -14.97
N PHE A 57 13.66 11.06 -15.64
CA PHE A 57 12.59 11.44 -16.54
C PHE A 57 12.35 10.41 -17.66
N LEU A 58 13.40 9.80 -18.20
CA LEU A 58 13.30 8.88 -19.34
C LEU A 58 13.09 7.42 -18.95
N SER A 59 13.52 6.99 -17.74
CA SER A 59 13.63 5.56 -17.42
C SER A 59 12.74 5.07 -16.27
N TYR A 60 11.95 5.95 -15.63
CA TYR A 60 11.08 5.55 -14.50
C TYR A 60 9.62 5.37 -14.95
N PRO A 61 9.18 4.15 -15.27
CA PRO A 61 7.83 3.89 -15.79
C PRO A 61 6.73 4.23 -14.77
N GLY A 62 7.02 4.16 -13.47
CA GLY A 62 6.09 4.58 -12.41
C GLY A 62 5.73 6.07 -12.48
N LEU A 63 6.70 6.93 -12.80
CA LEU A 63 6.46 8.36 -13.03
C LEU A 63 5.63 8.58 -14.30
N HIS A 64 5.98 7.88 -15.39
CA HIS A 64 5.21 7.97 -16.63
C HIS A 64 3.75 7.59 -16.43
N ALA A 65 3.49 6.53 -15.66
CA ALA A 65 2.13 6.11 -15.33
C ALA A 65 1.36 7.18 -14.53
N LYS A 66 2.01 7.78 -13.51
CA LYS A 66 1.44 8.87 -12.72
C LYS A 66 1.16 10.11 -13.58
N TRP A 67 2.07 10.51 -14.46
CA TRP A 67 1.88 11.68 -15.31
C TRP A 67 0.77 11.48 -16.35
N ASN A 68 0.68 10.29 -16.96
CA ASN A 68 -0.39 9.96 -17.90
C ASN A 68 -1.76 9.85 -17.19
N HIS A 69 -1.78 9.44 -15.92
CA HIS A 69 -3.00 9.39 -15.13
C HIS A 69 -3.66 10.78 -15.00
N VAL A 70 -2.90 11.88 -14.98
CA VAL A 70 -3.45 13.24 -14.82
C VAL A 70 -4.47 13.58 -15.94
N PRO A 71 -4.15 13.52 -17.25
CA PRO A 71 -5.13 13.76 -18.30
C PRO A 71 -6.20 12.67 -18.37
N GLU A 72 -5.91 11.42 -18.02
CA GLU A 72 -6.88 10.33 -17.96
C GLU A 72 -7.94 10.58 -16.88
N HIS A 73 -7.53 11.02 -15.70
CA HIS A 73 -8.41 11.40 -14.61
C HIS A 73 -9.27 12.61 -14.97
N TRP A 74 -8.68 13.63 -15.59
CA TRP A 74 -9.42 14.78 -16.08
C TRP A 74 -10.51 14.40 -17.07
N LEU A 75 -10.22 13.55 -18.06
CA LEU A 75 -11.21 13.04 -19.01
C LEU A 75 -12.35 12.28 -18.29
N TRP A 76 -12.01 11.50 -17.28
CA TRP A 76 -12.98 10.77 -16.48
C TRP A 76 -13.95 11.71 -15.76
N GLU A 77 -13.43 12.72 -15.08
CA GLU A 77 -14.21 13.74 -14.37
C GLU A 77 -15.12 14.57 -15.30
N HIS A 78 -14.69 14.78 -16.55
CA HIS A 78 -15.48 15.51 -17.56
C HIS A 78 -16.43 14.62 -18.38
N GLY A 79 -16.67 13.38 -17.93
CA GLY A 79 -17.65 12.49 -18.53
C GLY A 79 -17.15 11.67 -19.73
N HIS A 80 -15.91 11.86 -20.19
CA HIS A 80 -15.33 11.12 -21.31
C HIS A 80 -14.76 9.74 -20.85
N ARG A 81 -15.56 9.00 -20.10
CA ARG A 81 -15.15 7.77 -19.38
C ARG A 81 -14.57 6.70 -20.31
N SER A 82 -15.18 6.46 -21.46
CA SER A 82 -14.68 5.45 -22.41
C SER A 82 -13.30 5.82 -22.95
N LEU A 83 -13.08 7.09 -23.31
CA LEU A 83 -11.79 7.57 -23.78
C LEU A 83 -10.73 7.48 -22.69
N ALA A 84 -11.03 7.92 -21.47
CA ALA A 84 -10.16 7.79 -20.31
C ALA A 84 -9.73 6.34 -20.09
N ARG A 85 -10.67 5.37 -20.15
CA ARG A 85 -10.37 3.94 -20.01
C ARG A 85 -9.48 3.41 -21.13
N VAL A 86 -9.70 3.80 -22.37
CA VAL A 86 -8.83 3.39 -23.48
C VAL A 86 -7.42 3.92 -23.30
N LEU A 87 -7.27 5.20 -22.96
CA LEU A 87 -5.95 5.80 -22.71
C LEU A 87 -5.24 5.13 -21.54
N SER A 88 -5.94 4.84 -20.44
CA SER A 88 -5.32 4.15 -19.29
C SER A 88 -4.84 2.74 -19.65
N GLN A 89 -5.48 2.04 -20.59
CA GLN A 89 -4.98 0.75 -21.08
C GLN A 89 -3.73 0.90 -21.97
N ILE A 90 -3.63 1.99 -22.73
CA ILE A 90 -2.41 2.31 -23.48
C ILE A 90 -1.28 2.61 -22.53
N THR A 91 -1.50 3.43 -21.50
CA THR A 91 -0.53 3.72 -20.43
C THR A 91 -0.06 2.44 -19.75
N ARG A 92 -1.01 1.55 -19.38
CA ARG A 92 -0.68 0.23 -18.82
C ARG A 92 0.23 -0.58 -19.74
N HIS A 93 -0.07 -0.60 -21.04
CA HIS A 93 0.72 -1.36 -22.01
C HIS A 93 2.16 -0.85 -22.12
N ILE A 94 2.36 0.45 -22.01
CA ILE A 94 3.67 1.08 -22.11
C ILE A 94 4.46 0.98 -20.80
N THR A 95 3.79 1.15 -19.64
CA THR A 95 4.45 1.30 -18.34
C THR A 95 4.42 0.04 -17.48
N GLY A 96 3.53 -0.92 -17.80
CA GLY A 96 3.25 -2.07 -16.94
C GLY A 96 2.43 -1.76 -15.69
N VAL A 97 1.94 -0.51 -15.54
CA VAL A 97 1.15 -0.04 -14.40
C VAL A 97 -0.29 0.20 -14.82
N GLU A 98 -1.24 -0.42 -14.14
CA GLU A 98 -2.66 -0.13 -14.32
C GLU A 98 -3.16 0.84 -13.25
N ILE A 99 -3.54 2.05 -13.66
CA ILE A 99 -4.23 3.00 -12.80
C ILE A 99 -5.61 3.24 -13.40
N HIS A 100 -6.66 2.98 -12.60
CA HIS A 100 -8.01 3.32 -13.06
C HIS A 100 -8.18 4.85 -13.11
N PRO A 101 -8.73 5.44 -14.19
CA PRO A 101 -8.84 6.90 -14.32
C PRO A 101 -9.61 7.59 -13.17
N ALA A 102 -10.51 6.89 -12.48
CA ALA A 102 -11.24 7.43 -11.34
C ALA A 102 -10.45 7.43 -10.02
N ALA A 103 -9.29 6.77 -9.95
CA ALA A 103 -8.48 6.73 -8.74
C ALA A 103 -7.99 8.12 -8.34
N GLN A 104 -7.97 8.41 -7.04
CA GLN A 104 -7.47 9.68 -6.51
C GLN A 104 -6.06 9.47 -5.96
N ILE A 105 -5.12 10.29 -6.41
CA ILE A 105 -3.69 10.15 -6.07
C ILE A 105 -3.16 11.47 -5.53
N GLY A 106 -2.59 11.42 -4.33
CA GLY A 106 -1.97 12.56 -3.65
C GLY A 106 -0.61 12.95 -4.22
N LYS A 107 0.05 13.91 -3.54
CA LYS A 107 1.35 14.45 -3.94
C LYS A 107 2.48 13.50 -3.58
N HIS A 108 3.63 13.64 -4.29
CA HIS A 108 4.84 12.86 -4.03
C HIS A 108 4.62 11.35 -3.99
N PHE A 109 3.60 10.88 -4.73
CA PHE A 109 3.35 9.47 -4.92
C PHE A 109 4.44 8.85 -5.79
N PHE A 110 5.06 7.80 -5.31
CA PHE A 110 6.14 7.11 -5.99
C PHE A 110 5.79 5.63 -6.24
N ILE A 111 6.03 5.15 -7.45
CA ILE A 111 5.92 3.73 -7.81
C ILE A 111 7.31 3.25 -8.22
N ASP A 112 7.90 2.44 -7.37
CA ASP A 112 9.22 1.87 -7.62
C ASP A 112 9.12 0.56 -8.39
N HIS A 113 10.03 0.35 -9.37
CA HIS A 113 10.05 -0.79 -10.29
C HIS A 113 8.76 -1.02 -11.11
N ALA A 114 7.68 -0.42 -10.78
CA ALA A 114 6.40 -0.24 -11.47
C ALA A 114 5.67 -1.50 -11.97
N MET A 115 6.36 -2.47 -12.55
CA MET A 115 5.77 -3.59 -13.27
C MET A 115 4.71 -4.34 -12.46
N GLY A 116 3.49 -4.47 -13.03
CA GLY A 116 2.40 -5.24 -12.44
C GLY A 116 1.67 -4.56 -11.28
N VAL A 117 1.87 -3.27 -11.06
CA VAL A 117 1.05 -2.49 -10.11
C VAL A 117 -0.35 -2.30 -10.68
N VAL A 118 -1.38 -2.51 -9.82
CA VAL A 118 -2.79 -2.31 -10.16
C VAL A 118 -3.45 -1.43 -9.12
N ILE A 119 -4.00 -0.30 -9.54
CA ILE A 119 -4.72 0.66 -8.70
C ILE A 119 -6.18 0.73 -9.19
N GLY A 120 -7.11 0.23 -8.37
CA GLY A 120 -8.52 0.09 -8.72
C GLY A 120 -9.32 1.40 -8.68
N GLU A 121 -10.52 1.37 -9.24
CA GLU A 121 -11.37 2.52 -9.52
C GLU A 121 -11.63 3.46 -8.33
N THR A 122 -11.98 2.92 -7.18
CA THR A 122 -12.36 3.73 -6.01
C THR A 122 -11.21 3.86 -4.99
N THR A 123 -9.97 3.62 -5.44
CA THR A 123 -8.78 3.80 -4.60
C THR A 123 -8.56 5.29 -4.31
N VAL A 124 -8.16 5.58 -3.08
CA VAL A 124 -7.67 6.89 -2.66
C VAL A 124 -6.28 6.70 -2.07
N ILE A 125 -5.31 7.46 -2.54
CA ILE A 125 -3.91 7.43 -2.07
C ILE A 125 -3.58 8.82 -1.53
N GLY A 126 -3.13 8.89 -0.29
CA GLY A 126 -2.66 10.12 0.34
C GLY A 126 -1.31 10.59 -0.18
N ASP A 127 -0.74 11.58 0.48
CA ASP A 127 0.54 12.17 0.09
C ASP A 127 1.73 11.29 0.52
N ASN A 128 2.87 11.41 -0.17
CA ASN A 128 4.15 10.73 0.12
C ASN A 128 4.07 9.19 0.16
N CYS A 129 3.11 8.59 -0.53
CA CYS A 129 2.98 7.15 -0.57
C CYS A 129 3.94 6.50 -1.56
N THR A 130 4.43 5.31 -1.20
CA THR A 130 5.30 4.50 -2.05
C THR A 130 4.72 3.13 -2.27
N LEU A 131 4.60 2.71 -3.54
CA LEU A 131 4.23 1.35 -3.94
C LEU A 131 5.39 0.70 -4.68
N TYR A 132 5.61 -0.58 -4.42
CA TYR A 132 6.56 -1.39 -5.17
C TYR A 132 5.86 -2.19 -6.27
N GLN A 133 6.66 -2.81 -7.15
CA GLN A 133 6.17 -3.67 -8.24
C GLN A 133 5.21 -4.75 -7.73
N GLY A 134 4.23 -5.10 -8.58
CA GLY A 134 3.28 -6.17 -8.31
C GLY A 134 2.25 -5.89 -7.21
N VAL A 135 2.23 -4.69 -6.64
CA VAL A 135 1.22 -4.27 -5.65
C VAL A 135 -0.16 -4.22 -6.32
N THR A 136 -1.19 -4.69 -5.60
CA THR A 136 -2.58 -4.55 -6.02
C THR A 136 -3.38 -3.83 -4.94
N LEU A 137 -3.95 -2.68 -5.29
CA LEU A 137 -4.97 -2.00 -4.51
C LEU A 137 -6.34 -2.35 -5.11
N GLY A 138 -6.90 -3.47 -4.65
CA GLY A 138 -8.04 -4.15 -5.26
C GLY A 138 -9.31 -4.11 -4.44
N GLY A 139 -10.43 -4.44 -5.08
CA GLY A 139 -11.71 -4.68 -4.43
C GLY A 139 -11.95 -6.15 -4.16
N THR A 140 -12.95 -6.46 -3.30
CA THR A 140 -13.38 -7.83 -3.00
C THR A 140 -14.29 -8.44 -4.08
N GLY A 141 -14.67 -7.66 -5.10
CA GLY A 141 -15.57 -8.11 -6.18
C GLY A 141 -17.05 -8.23 -5.79
N LYS A 142 -17.41 -7.92 -4.53
CA LYS A 142 -18.79 -8.11 -4.02
C LYS A 142 -19.58 -6.80 -3.96
N ASP A 143 -18.89 -5.67 -3.79
CA ASP A 143 -19.51 -4.39 -3.49
C ASP A 143 -19.59 -3.49 -4.72
N GLN A 144 -20.71 -2.77 -4.85
CA GLN A 144 -20.85 -1.63 -5.77
C GLN A 144 -20.50 -0.36 -4.99
N GLY A 145 -19.84 0.61 -5.64
CA GLY A 145 -19.39 1.85 -4.99
C GLY A 145 -17.97 1.74 -4.43
N LYS A 146 -17.74 2.24 -3.23
CA LYS A 146 -16.41 2.19 -2.58
C LYS A 146 -16.05 0.73 -2.26
N ARG A 147 -15.10 0.17 -3.01
CA ARG A 147 -14.68 -1.24 -2.91
C ARG A 147 -13.15 -1.43 -2.90
N HIS A 148 -12.39 -0.36 -3.14
CA HIS A 148 -10.94 -0.36 -3.12
C HIS A 148 -10.41 0.40 -1.89
N PRO A 149 -9.19 0.14 -1.45
CA PRO A 149 -8.65 0.71 -0.22
C PRO A 149 -8.44 2.22 -0.30
N THR A 150 -8.33 2.82 0.89
CA THR A 150 -7.85 4.18 1.08
C THR A 150 -6.52 4.10 1.81
N LEU A 151 -5.44 4.58 1.19
CA LEU A 151 -4.15 4.76 1.85
C LEU A 151 -4.10 6.15 2.45
N GLY A 152 -3.66 6.25 3.70
CA GLY A 152 -3.32 7.52 4.35
C GLY A 152 -2.06 8.14 3.76
N ASN A 153 -1.46 9.08 4.50
CA ASN A 153 -0.20 9.70 4.09
C ASN A 153 1.00 8.85 4.53
N ASP A 154 2.12 9.00 3.83
CA ASP A 154 3.39 8.36 4.17
C ASP A 154 3.30 6.82 4.25
N VAL A 155 2.40 6.20 3.50
CA VAL A 155 2.20 4.74 3.46
C VAL A 155 3.18 4.10 2.49
N LEU A 156 3.83 3.01 2.96
CA LEU A 156 4.68 2.17 2.12
C LEU A 156 4.04 0.80 1.93
N VAL A 157 3.88 0.38 0.67
CA VAL A 157 3.37 -0.95 0.31
C VAL A 157 4.45 -1.73 -0.44
N GLY A 158 4.97 -2.76 0.20
CA GLY A 158 6.07 -3.58 -0.29
C GLY A 158 5.72 -4.42 -1.53
N ALA A 159 6.75 -4.91 -2.20
CA ALA A 159 6.65 -5.64 -3.47
C ALA A 159 5.66 -6.81 -3.39
N GLY A 160 4.79 -6.91 -4.40
CA GLY A 160 3.83 -8.02 -4.53
C GLY A 160 2.69 -8.02 -3.52
N ALA A 161 2.62 -7.06 -2.58
CA ALA A 161 1.55 -7.01 -1.60
C ALA A 161 0.18 -6.78 -2.25
N LYS A 162 -0.87 -7.33 -1.64
CA LYS A 162 -2.27 -7.19 -2.07
C LYS A 162 -3.07 -6.56 -0.95
N VAL A 163 -3.69 -5.42 -1.22
CA VAL A 163 -4.59 -4.72 -0.28
C VAL A 163 -5.98 -4.78 -0.89
N LEU A 164 -6.87 -5.58 -0.30
CA LEU A 164 -8.12 -5.99 -0.95
C LEU A 164 -9.33 -5.65 -0.08
N GLY A 165 -10.01 -4.57 -0.40
CA GLY A 165 -11.24 -4.16 0.29
C GLY A 165 -11.36 -2.65 0.51
N PRO A 166 -12.54 -2.15 0.93
CA PRO A 166 -12.83 -0.74 1.06
C PRO A 166 -12.38 -0.12 2.40
N PHE A 167 -11.36 -0.67 3.02
CA PHE A 167 -10.86 -0.21 4.31
C PHE A 167 -9.72 0.81 4.17
N ARG A 168 -9.34 1.41 5.31
CA ARG A 168 -8.24 2.35 5.42
C ARG A 168 -6.95 1.66 5.85
N VAL A 169 -5.86 2.00 5.19
CA VAL A 169 -4.49 1.83 5.67
C VAL A 169 -4.06 3.18 6.24
N GLY A 170 -3.75 3.21 7.52
CA GLY A 170 -3.49 4.43 8.28
C GLY A 170 -2.22 5.17 7.87
N ASP A 171 -2.05 6.38 8.40
CA ASP A 171 -0.89 7.22 8.12
C ASP A 171 0.41 6.56 8.67
N ASN A 172 1.52 6.70 7.95
CA ASN A 172 2.80 6.06 8.28
C ASN A 172 2.75 4.52 8.39
N ALA A 173 1.70 3.88 7.87
CA ALA A 173 1.61 2.44 7.90
C ALA A 173 2.54 1.79 6.86
N ARG A 174 3.01 0.58 7.19
CA ARG A 174 3.85 -0.22 6.31
C ARG A 174 3.21 -1.56 6.05
N VAL A 175 3.10 -1.93 4.80
CA VAL A 175 2.66 -3.26 4.35
C VAL A 175 3.88 -3.98 3.81
N ALA A 176 4.21 -5.13 4.41
CA ALA A 176 5.38 -5.90 3.99
C ALA A 176 5.23 -6.49 2.59
N ALA A 177 6.37 -6.80 1.97
CA ALA A 177 6.39 -7.49 0.69
C ALA A 177 5.63 -8.82 0.75
N GLY A 178 4.82 -9.10 -0.28
CA GLY A 178 4.01 -10.32 -0.37
C GLY A 178 2.83 -10.41 0.59
N ALA A 179 2.58 -9.41 1.43
CA ALA A 179 1.47 -9.44 2.38
C ALA A 179 0.11 -9.36 1.67
N VAL A 180 -0.90 -10.05 2.23
CA VAL A 180 -2.30 -9.97 1.77
C VAL A 180 -3.15 -9.34 2.87
N VAL A 181 -3.42 -8.05 2.72
CA VAL A 181 -4.18 -7.25 3.69
C VAL A 181 -5.66 -7.32 3.34
N LEU A 182 -6.47 -7.77 4.29
CA LEU A 182 -7.92 -7.95 4.14
C LEU A 182 -8.73 -7.10 5.11
N ASP A 183 -8.06 -6.47 6.08
CA ASP A 183 -8.66 -5.64 7.13
C ASP A 183 -7.90 -4.31 7.29
N ALA A 184 -8.51 -3.37 8.00
CA ALA A 184 -7.93 -2.06 8.24
C ALA A 184 -6.58 -2.14 8.97
N VAL A 185 -5.64 -1.30 8.55
CA VAL A 185 -4.32 -1.16 9.18
C VAL A 185 -4.29 0.17 9.94
N PRO A 186 -4.02 0.17 11.25
CA PRO A 186 -3.92 1.40 12.05
C PRO A 186 -2.77 2.31 11.61
N ASP A 187 -2.82 3.57 12.05
CA ASP A 187 -1.70 4.51 11.86
C ASP A 187 -0.42 3.99 12.53
N ASN A 188 0.73 4.24 11.91
CA ASN A 188 2.05 3.83 12.40
C ASN A 188 2.18 2.31 12.63
N ALA A 189 1.37 1.51 11.95
CA ALA A 189 1.38 0.06 12.09
C ALA A 189 2.16 -0.62 10.95
N THR A 190 2.62 -1.84 11.22
CA THR A 190 3.23 -2.70 10.20
C THR A 190 2.40 -3.97 10.05
N ALA A 191 1.94 -4.23 8.82
CA ALA A 191 1.15 -5.40 8.45
C ALA A 191 2.02 -6.40 7.66
N VAL A 192 1.99 -7.69 8.04
CA VAL A 192 2.87 -8.73 7.48
C VAL A 192 2.14 -10.05 7.34
N GLY A 193 2.42 -10.80 6.29
CA GLY A 193 1.98 -12.18 6.10
C GLY A 193 0.72 -12.36 5.24
N VAL A 194 0.25 -13.60 5.14
CA VAL A 194 -0.90 -14.04 4.33
C VAL A 194 -1.78 -14.97 5.17
N PRO A 195 -2.96 -14.51 5.66
CA PRO A 195 -3.44 -13.12 5.68
C PRO A 195 -2.56 -12.22 6.56
N ALA A 196 -2.51 -10.92 6.26
CA ALA A 196 -1.65 -9.99 6.97
C ALA A 196 -2.13 -9.78 8.41
N ARG A 197 -1.16 -9.73 9.34
CA ARG A 197 -1.37 -9.41 10.75
C ARG A 197 -0.56 -8.19 11.14
N ILE A 198 -1.07 -7.41 12.06
CA ILE A 198 -0.36 -6.26 12.60
C ILE A 198 0.72 -6.76 13.57
N VAL A 199 1.99 -6.48 13.24
CA VAL A 199 3.14 -6.91 14.06
C VAL A 199 3.76 -5.78 14.88
N ARG A 200 3.47 -4.50 14.56
CA ARG A 200 3.87 -3.31 15.31
C ARG A 200 2.81 -2.24 15.23
N VAL A 201 2.61 -1.51 16.33
CA VAL A 201 1.81 -0.28 16.40
C VAL A 201 2.57 0.69 17.32
N GLY A 202 2.87 1.91 16.86
CA GLY A 202 3.45 2.98 17.70
C GLY A 202 4.83 2.67 18.29
N GLY A 203 5.54 1.66 17.84
CA GLY A 203 6.86 1.31 18.38
C GLY A 203 7.93 2.32 18.00
N LYS A 204 8.85 2.65 18.92
CA LYS A 204 9.95 3.62 18.89
C LYS A 204 11.02 3.45 17.80
N ARG A 205 10.75 2.76 16.70
CA ARG A 205 11.47 2.88 15.45
C ARG A 205 10.50 3.44 14.43
N VAL A 206 10.32 4.75 14.46
CA VAL A 206 9.97 5.50 13.27
C VAL A 206 11.13 5.25 12.32
N MET A 207 11.01 4.28 11.42
CA MET A 207 11.91 4.22 10.28
C MET A 207 11.59 5.45 9.47
N ASP A 208 12.62 6.26 9.27
CA ASP A 208 12.54 7.43 8.41
C ASP A 208 11.95 6.99 7.07
N ASN A 209 10.89 7.64 6.60
CA ASN A 209 10.23 7.31 5.33
C ASN A 209 11.16 7.44 4.11
N SER A 210 12.39 7.93 4.33
CA SER A 210 13.45 7.99 3.33
C SER A 210 14.12 6.65 3.03
N THR A 211 13.86 5.58 3.81
CA THR A 211 14.49 4.28 3.61
C THR A 211 13.53 3.29 2.98
N LEU A 212 13.82 2.88 1.76
CA LEU A 212 13.12 1.82 1.01
C LEU A 212 13.41 0.42 1.59
N ASP A 213 13.26 0.26 2.91
CA ASP A 213 13.56 -1.00 3.58
C ASP A 213 12.35 -1.93 3.59
N GLN A 214 12.41 -2.99 2.78
CA GLN A 214 11.40 -4.05 2.69
C GLN A 214 11.75 -5.29 3.54
N ILE A 215 12.95 -5.35 4.14
CA ILE A 215 13.56 -6.60 4.64
C ILE A 215 13.43 -6.75 6.17
N HIS A 216 13.45 -5.65 6.94
CA HIS A 216 13.45 -5.71 8.41
C HIS A 216 12.04 -5.78 9.00
N VAL A 217 11.25 -6.74 8.55
CA VAL A 217 9.90 -6.99 9.06
C VAL A 217 9.89 -8.31 9.84
N ALA A 218 9.40 -8.28 11.08
CA ALA A 218 9.31 -9.49 11.91
C ALA A 218 8.34 -10.49 11.28
N ASP A 219 8.77 -11.74 11.11
CA ASP A 219 7.96 -12.83 10.58
C ASP A 219 6.80 -13.15 11.56
N PRO A 220 5.52 -13.00 11.13
CA PRO A 220 4.36 -13.28 11.97
C PRO A 220 4.26 -14.77 12.35
N VAL A 221 4.70 -15.66 11.47
CA VAL A 221 4.69 -17.11 11.72
C VAL A 221 5.65 -17.44 12.84
N ALA A 222 6.86 -16.86 12.84
CA ALA A 222 7.84 -17.04 13.91
C ALA A 222 7.31 -16.50 15.25
N GLN A 223 6.60 -15.36 15.24
CA GLN A 223 5.97 -14.80 16.45
C GLN A 223 4.86 -15.69 17.00
N GLU A 224 4.00 -16.23 16.14
CA GLU A 224 2.91 -17.12 16.55
C GLU A 224 3.48 -18.46 17.05
N MET A 225 4.50 -19.01 16.41
CA MET A 225 5.19 -20.20 16.89
C MET A 225 5.83 -19.98 18.26
N CYS A 226 6.43 -18.83 18.49
CA CYS A 226 6.98 -18.48 19.81
C CYS A 226 5.89 -18.41 20.87
N ARG A 227 4.74 -17.79 20.57
CA ARG A 227 3.58 -17.72 21.48
C ARG A 227 3.02 -19.11 21.79
N MET A 228 2.83 -19.95 20.78
CA MET A 228 2.38 -21.33 20.97
C MET A 228 3.36 -22.14 21.82
N ARG A 229 4.68 -21.95 21.64
CA ARG A 229 5.69 -22.63 22.43
C ARG A 229 5.61 -22.24 23.92
N LEU A 230 5.47 -20.96 24.22
CA LEU A 230 5.30 -20.46 25.59
C LEU A 230 4.03 -21.03 26.24
N GLU A 231 2.94 -21.13 25.49
CA GLU A 231 1.68 -21.72 25.97
C GLU A 231 1.80 -23.22 26.24
N ILE A 232 2.50 -23.96 25.39
CA ILE A 232 2.82 -25.38 25.60
C ILE A 232 3.68 -25.56 26.86
N GLU A 233 4.68 -24.73 27.06
CA GLU A 233 5.53 -24.79 28.28
C GLU A 233 4.70 -24.49 29.54
N ARG A 234 3.78 -23.53 29.51
CA ARG A 234 2.84 -23.24 30.61
C ARG A 234 1.95 -24.43 30.91
N LEU A 235 1.30 -25.00 29.90
CA LEU A 235 0.42 -26.16 30.07
C LEU A 235 1.17 -27.42 30.57
N HIS A 236 2.42 -27.62 30.12
CA HIS A 236 3.28 -28.66 30.64
C HIS A 236 3.60 -28.48 32.15
N GLY A 237 3.83 -27.25 32.56
CA GLY A 237 4.04 -26.91 33.97
C GLY A 237 2.82 -27.21 34.84
N GLU A 238 1.63 -26.84 34.38
CA GLU A 238 0.35 -27.12 35.07
C GLU A 238 0.08 -28.61 35.14
N LEU A 239 0.28 -29.36 34.04
CA LEU A 239 0.10 -30.80 34.02
C LEU A 239 1.03 -31.51 35.01
N ASN A 240 2.30 -31.13 35.06
CA ASN A 240 3.28 -31.70 35.99
C ASN A 240 2.92 -31.42 37.45
N SER A 241 2.40 -30.22 37.77
CA SER A 241 1.95 -29.90 39.12
C SER A 241 0.74 -30.76 39.53
N CYS A 242 -0.25 -30.92 38.65
CA CYS A 242 -1.43 -31.73 38.84
C CYS A 242 -1.07 -33.23 39.03
N CYS A 243 -0.12 -33.74 38.24
CA CYS A 243 0.36 -35.14 38.37
C CYS A 243 1.06 -35.35 39.73
N ARG A 244 1.84 -34.38 40.24
CA ARG A 244 2.47 -34.46 41.55
C ARG A 244 1.46 -34.45 42.69
N GLU A 245 0.42 -33.63 42.60
CA GLU A 245 -0.65 -33.59 43.60
C GLU A 245 -1.43 -34.91 43.62
N LYS A 246 -1.77 -35.46 42.46
CA LYS A 246 -2.44 -36.73 42.31
C LYS A 246 -1.60 -37.87 42.92
N SER A 247 -0.30 -37.89 42.70
CA SER A 247 0.62 -38.87 43.26
C SER A 247 0.70 -38.78 44.80
N LYS A 248 0.70 -37.58 45.37
CA LYS A 248 0.67 -37.36 46.83
C LYS A 248 -0.63 -37.84 47.44
N LEU A 249 -1.77 -37.54 46.82
CA LEU A 249 -3.09 -37.98 47.26
C LEU A 249 -3.24 -39.51 47.22
N THR A 250 -2.69 -40.18 46.21
CA THR A 250 -2.70 -41.66 46.12
C THR A 250 -1.78 -42.27 47.17
N ALA A 251 -0.61 -41.71 47.47
CA ALA A 251 0.27 -42.18 48.54
C ALA A 251 -0.39 -42.04 49.91
N GLN A 252 -1.02 -40.90 50.22
CA GLN A 252 -1.73 -40.68 51.49
C GLN A 252 -2.89 -41.65 51.69
N LYS A 253 -3.65 -41.98 50.61
CA LYS A 253 -4.70 -42.99 50.68
C LYS A 253 -4.17 -44.41 50.92
N ALA A 254 -3.01 -44.73 50.36
CA ALA A 254 -2.39 -46.03 50.55
C ALA A 254 -1.81 -46.22 51.97
N GLU A 255 -1.32 -45.15 52.63
CA GLU A 255 -0.92 -45.18 54.03
C GLU A 255 -2.10 -45.36 54.98
N LYS A 256 -3.19 -44.63 54.74
CA LYS A 256 -4.39 -44.73 55.59
C LYS A 256 -5.06 -46.09 55.57
N ASN A 257 -4.99 -46.80 54.44
CA ASN A 257 -5.53 -48.17 54.30
C ASN A 257 -4.59 -49.26 54.90
N LYS A 258 -3.41 -48.90 55.43
CA LYS A 258 -2.49 -49.82 56.13
C LYS A 258 -2.59 -49.69 57.65
N GLU A 259 -3.23 -48.65 58.13
CA GLU A 259 -3.44 -48.39 59.56
C GLU A 259 -4.83 -48.88 60.08
N GLU A 260 -5.74 -49.27 59.16
CA GLU A 260 -6.97 -49.96 59.43
C GLU A 260 -6.79 -51.49 59.25
#